data_ec2b3b18877d913ad32f2320667b120a
#
_entry.id   ec2b3b18877d913ad32f2320667b120a
#
_cell.length_a   1.000
_cell.length_b   1.000
_cell.length_c   1.000
_cell.angle_alpha   90.00
_cell.angle_beta   90.00
_cell.angle_gamma   90.00
#
_symmetry.space_group_name_H-M   'P 1'
#
loop_
_entity.id
_entity.type
_entity.pdbx_description
1 polymer ?
#
loop_
_entity_poly.entity_id
_entity_poly.type
_entity_poly.pdbx_seq_one_letter_code
_entity_poly.pdbx_strand_id
1 'polypeptide(L)'
;MGEFSISISIADRPYKLVIEKEYEELFRRAAKLIDGRIKTYSNNYAYKDKQDLLAMVALDNAINLLQHERNITEKETTLEKKLIDIDLALTEVLEPQSA
;
A
#
# COMPACT_ATOMS: atom_id res chain seq x y z
N MET A 1 1.36 -6.10 23.59
CA MET A 1 0.43 -6.45 23.38
C MET A 1 -0.92 -6.08 23.88
N GLY A 2 -1.50 -5.18 24.17
CA GLY A 2 -2.89 -4.91 24.49
C GLY A 2 -3.57 -4.25 23.33
N GLU A 3 -4.80 -4.61 23.14
CA GLU A 3 -5.66 -3.91 22.21
C GLU A 3 -6.22 -2.67 22.89
N PHE A 4 -6.40 -1.62 22.14
CA PHE A 4 -7.02 -0.41 22.67
C PHE A 4 -7.72 0.34 21.56
N SER A 5 -8.61 1.24 21.94
CA SER A 5 -9.37 2.02 20.97
C SER A 5 -8.62 3.29 20.61
N ILE A 6 -8.59 3.57 19.33
CA ILE A 6 -8.13 4.87 18.85
C ILE A 6 -9.21 5.47 17.95
N SER A 7 -9.16 6.78 17.81
CA SER A 7 -10.02 7.49 16.89
C SER A 7 -9.15 8.14 15.83
N ILE A 8 -9.46 7.88 14.58
CA ILE A 8 -8.77 8.52 13.46
C ILE A 8 -9.81 9.20 12.59
N SER A 9 -9.39 10.27 11.93
CA SER A 9 -10.26 11.01 11.04
C SER A 9 -9.87 10.72 9.60
N ILE A 10 -10.83 10.34 8.78
CA ILE A 10 -10.64 10.12 7.35
C ILE A 10 -11.75 10.84 6.63
N ALA A 11 -11.39 11.73 5.72
CA ALA A 11 -12.36 12.50 4.94
C ALA A 11 -13.35 13.26 5.86
N ASP A 12 -12.81 13.84 6.91
CA ASP A 12 -13.55 14.64 7.91
C ASP A 12 -14.53 13.83 8.75
N ARG A 13 -14.41 12.53 8.78
CA ARG A 13 -15.24 11.68 9.64
C ARG A 13 -14.36 10.94 10.63
N PRO A 14 -14.78 10.89 11.90
CA PRO A 14 -14.05 10.12 12.89
C PRO A 14 -14.44 8.66 12.83
N TYR A 15 -13.46 7.80 13.00
CA TYR A 15 -13.66 6.35 13.06
C TYR A 15 -12.97 5.81 14.29
N LYS A 16 -13.68 4.99 15.05
CA LYS A 16 -13.11 4.30 16.19
C LYS A 16 -12.65 2.93 15.76
N LEU A 17 -11.42 2.62 16.09
CA LEU A 17 -10.81 1.35 15.75
C LEU A 17 -10.20 0.73 16.97
N VAL A 18 -10.29 -0.58 17.08
CA VAL A 18 -9.62 -1.33 18.13
C VAL A 18 -8.41 -1.98 17.47
N ILE A 19 -7.23 -1.61 17.91
CA ILE A 19 -5.98 -2.10 17.32
C ILE A 19 -5.00 -2.44 18.44
N GLU A 20 -3.98 -3.18 18.08
CA GLU A 20 -2.87 -3.41 18.98
C GLU A 20 -2.02 -2.13 19.05
N LYS A 21 -1.52 -1.85 20.24
CA LYS A 21 -0.81 -0.61 20.50
C LYS A 21 0.38 -0.39 19.55
N GLU A 22 1.04 -1.45 19.15
CA GLU A 22 2.20 -1.35 18.27
C GLU A 22 1.85 -0.79 16.90
N TYR A 23 0.58 -0.85 16.49
CA TYR A 23 0.14 -0.36 15.20
C TYR A 23 -0.41 1.05 15.22
N GLU A 24 -0.46 1.69 16.38
CA GLU A 24 -1.07 3.01 16.49
C GLU A 24 -0.44 4.04 15.54
N GLU A 25 0.88 4.11 15.54
CA GLU A 25 1.55 5.09 14.70
C GLU A 25 1.30 4.83 13.22
N LEU A 26 1.33 3.55 12.83
CA LEU A 26 1.08 3.18 11.45
C LEU A 26 -0.32 3.61 10.99
N PHE A 27 -1.33 3.35 11.82
CA PHE A 27 -2.69 3.73 11.48
C PHE A 27 -2.86 5.24 11.40
N ARG A 28 -2.24 5.99 12.30
CA ARG A 28 -2.33 7.45 12.26
C ARG A 28 -1.62 8.03 11.04
N ARG A 29 -0.50 7.46 10.66
CA ARG A 29 0.21 7.88 9.46
C ARG A 29 -0.58 7.54 8.20
N ALA A 30 -1.23 6.39 8.18
CA ALA A 30 -2.07 6.01 7.05
C ALA A 30 -3.25 6.97 6.87
N ALA A 31 -3.90 7.35 7.96
CA ALA A 31 -4.99 8.31 7.90
C ALA A 31 -4.52 9.67 7.38
N LYS A 32 -3.37 10.13 7.81
CA LYS A 32 -2.78 11.37 7.32
C LYS A 32 -2.45 11.29 5.84
N LEU A 33 -1.92 10.17 5.40
CA LEU A 33 -1.60 9.98 4.00
C LEU A 33 -2.86 10.06 3.14
N ILE A 34 -3.92 9.40 3.58
CA ILE A 34 -5.20 9.43 2.86
C ILE A 34 -5.72 10.86 2.76
N ASP A 35 -5.75 11.58 3.87
CA ASP A 35 -6.24 12.95 3.87
C ASP A 35 -5.40 13.88 3.00
N GLY A 36 -4.09 13.69 2.99
CA GLY A 36 -3.21 14.44 2.11
C GLY A 36 -3.51 14.20 0.64
N ARG A 37 -3.78 12.96 0.28
CA ARG A 37 -4.12 12.62 -1.10
C ARG A 37 -5.50 13.13 -1.49
N ILE A 38 -6.46 13.08 -0.58
CA ILE A 38 -7.77 13.68 -0.81
C ILE A 38 -7.61 15.15 -1.16
N LYS A 39 -6.79 15.86 -0.40
CA LYS A 39 -6.55 17.27 -0.64
C LYS A 39 -5.91 17.52 -2.00
N THR A 40 -4.94 16.70 -2.36
CA THR A 40 -4.28 16.81 -3.66
C THR A 40 -5.27 16.61 -4.80
N TYR A 41 -6.10 15.59 -4.72
CA TYR A 41 -7.08 15.33 -5.76
C TYR A 41 -8.16 16.40 -5.82
N SER A 42 -8.58 16.93 -4.67
CA SER A 42 -9.60 17.98 -4.66
C SER A 42 -9.09 19.26 -5.31
N ASN A 43 -7.79 19.51 -5.23
CA ASN A 43 -7.19 20.71 -5.82
C ASN A 43 -6.91 20.58 -7.31
N ASN A 44 -6.74 19.37 -7.80
CA ASN A 44 -6.24 19.15 -9.16
C ASN A 44 -7.24 18.52 -10.12
N TYR A 45 -8.33 17.96 -9.61
CA TYR A 45 -9.28 17.24 -10.44
C TYR A 45 -10.71 17.66 -10.13
N ALA A 46 -11.57 17.57 -11.13
CA ALA A 46 -12.99 17.78 -10.93
C ALA A 46 -13.59 16.57 -10.20
N TYR A 47 -14.48 16.83 -9.29
CA TYR A 47 -15.15 15.79 -8.53
C TYR A 47 -16.53 16.27 -8.13
N LYS A 48 -17.43 15.33 -7.86
CA LYS A 48 -18.78 15.67 -7.42
C LYS A 48 -18.88 15.76 -5.91
N ASP A 49 -18.32 14.80 -5.21
CA ASP A 49 -18.39 14.73 -3.75
C ASP A 49 -17.16 13.98 -3.19
N LYS A 50 -17.16 13.82 -1.90
CA LYS A 50 -16.03 13.15 -1.24
C LYS A 50 -15.90 11.69 -1.62
N GLN A 51 -16.99 11.05 -2.01
CA GLN A 51 -16.91 9.67 -2.47
C GLN A 51 -16.03 9.56 -3.71
N ASP A 52 -16.14 10.51 -4.64
CA ASP A 52 -15.28 10.55 -5.82
C ASP A 52 -13.82 10.67 -5.43
N LEU A 53 -13.52 11.54 -4.47
CA LEU A 53 -12.15 11.72 -3.99
C LEU A 53 -11.60 10.47 -3.33
N LEU A 54 -12.42 9.82 -2.52
CA LEU A 54 -12.02 8.57 -1.89
C LEU A 54 -11.80 7.46 -2.91
N ALA A 55 -12.63 7.43 -3.95
CA ALA A 55 -12.45 6.47 -5.03
C ALA A 55 -11.13 6.69 -5.76
N MET A 56 -10.76 7.96 -6.00
CA MET A 56 -9.49 8.28 -6.62
C MET A 56 -8.31 7.85 -5.75
N VAL A 57 -8.40 8.11 -4.44
CA VAL A 57 -7.35 7.68 -3.50
C VAL A 57 -7.25 6.17 -3.47
N ALA A 58 -8.38 5.47 -3.43
CA ALA A 58 -8.39 4.02 -3.40
C ALA A 58 -7.76 3.43 -4.66
N LEU A 59 -8.11 3.98 -5.82
CA LEU A 59 -7.54 3.53 -7.08
C LEU A 59 -6.03 3.76 -7.11
N ASP A 60 -5.59 4.95 -6.72
CA ASP A 60 -4.17 5.29 -6.67
C ASP A 60 -3.40 4.35 -5.74
N ASN A 61 -3.95 4.11 -4.56
CA ASN A 61 -3.31 3.21 -3.60
C ASN A 61 -3.24 1.77 -4.13
N ALA A 62 -4.29 1.31 -4.79
CA ALA A 62 -4.31 -0.03 -5.37
C ALA A 62 -3.27 -0.16 -6.48
N ILE A 63 -3.17 0.86 -7.34
CA ILE A 63 -2.15 0.86 -8.40
C ILE A 63 -0.76 0.82 -7.80
N ASN A 64 -0.50 1.65 -6.81
CA ASN A 64 0.80 1.68 -6.15
C ASN A 64 1.14 0.35 -5.49
N LEU A 65 0.17 -0.27 -4.85
CA LEU A 65 0.36 -1.57 -4.22
C LEU A 65 0.71 -2.63 -5.26
N LEU A 66 -0.03 -2.68 -6.35
CA LEU A 66 0.21 -3.66 -7.41
C LEU A 66 1.57 -3.43 -8.07
N GLN A 67 1.96 -2.19 -8.29
CA GLN A 67 3.27 -1.88 -8.83
C GLN A 67 4.39 -2.28 -7.87
N HIS A 68 4.17 -2.06 -6.59
CA HIS A 68 5.15 -2.45 -5.58
C HIS A 68 5.34 -3.96 -5.54
N GLU A 69 4.26 -4.72 -5.57
CA GLU A 69 4.32 -6.18 -5.63
C GLU A 69 5.06 -6.66 -6.88
N ARG A 70 4.76 -6.04 -8.01
CA ARG A 70 5.41 -6.37 -9.28
C ARG A 70 6.91 -6.11 -9.21
N ASN A 71 7.31 -4.97 -8.65
CA ASN A 71 8.72 -4.62 -8.52
C ASN A 71 9.47 -5.59 -7.62
N ILE A 72 8.85 -6.01 -6.54
CA ILE A 72 9.44 -7.01 -5.64
C ILE A 72 9.63 -8.32 -6.39
N THR A 73 8.63 -8.77 -7.12
CA THR A 73 8.72 -10.01 -7.88
C THR A 73 9.82 -9.93 -8.94
N GLU A 74 9.91 -8.81 -9.65
CA GLU A 74 10.96 -8.61 -10.65
C GLU A 74 12.35 -8.63 -10.04
N LYS A 75 12.53 -8.00 -8.90
CA LYS A 75 13.81 -8.01 -8.19
C LYS A 75 14.18 -9.40 -7.73
N GLU A 76 13.24 -10.12 -7.18
CA GLU A 76 13.47 -11.48 -6.75
C GLU A 76 13.85 -12.38 -7.92
N THR A 77 13.14 -12.27 -9.02
CA THR A 77 13.42 -13.03 -10.23
C THR A 77 14.81 -12.71 -10.76
N THR A 78 15.17 -11.45 -10.80
CA THR A 78 16.49 -11.02 -11.27
C THR A 78 17.58 -11.58 -10.37
N LEU A 79 17.39 -11.52 -9.07
CA LEU A 79 18.35 -12.03 -8.12
C LEU A 79 18.51 -13.53 -8.25
N GLU A 80 17.42 -14.24 -8.40
CA GLU A 80 17.45 -15.68 -8.61
C GLU A 80 18.20 -16.04 -9.87
N LYS A 81 17.98 -15.31 -10.96
CA LYS A 81 18.69 -15.54 -12.21
C LYS A 81 20.20 -15.32 -12.04
N LYS A 82 20.59 -14.28 -11.33
CA LYS A 82 22.00 -14.01 -11.08
C LYS A 82 22.63 -15.12 -10.27
N LEU A 83 21.93 -15.63 -9.27
CA LEU A 83 22.43 -16.74 -8.48
C LEU A 83 22.60 -17.99 -9.32
N ILE A 84 21.66 -18.27 -10.21
CA ILE A 84 21.76 -19.41 -11.12
C ILE A 84 22.97 -19.25 -12.03
N ASP A 85 23.16 -18.08 -12.59
CA ASP A 85 24.27 -17.80 -13.49
C ASP A 85 25.62 -17.97 -12.79
N ILE A 86 25.71 -17.53 -11.55
CA ILE A 86 26.95 -17.63 -10.79
C ILE A 86 27.23 -19.06 -10.38
N ASP A 87 26.23 -19.76 -9.91
CA ASP A 87 26.41 -21.09 -9.35
C ASP A 87 26.52 -22.17 -10.42
N LEU A 88 25.87 -21.98 -11.55
CA LEU A 88 25.83 -22.96 -12.65
C LEU A 88 25.33 -24.34 -12.22
N ALA A 89 25.10 -24.52 -10.96
CA ALA A 89 24.64 -25.80 -10.42
C ALA A 89 23.12 -25.88 -10.40
N LEU A 90 22.45 -24.77 -10.48
CA LEU A 90 21.01 -24.75 -10.47
C LEU A 90 20.51 -24.96 -11.86
N THR A 91 19.86 -26.07 -12.08
CA THR A 91 19.31 -26.39 -13.39
C THR A 91 17.84 -26.08 -13.47
N GLU A 92 17.22 -25.77 -12.37
CA GLU A 92 15.83 -25.42 -12.34
C GLU A 92 15.67 -23.94 -12.25
N VAL A 93 14.81 -23.42 -13.09
CA VAL A 93 14.45 -22.03 -13.04
C VAL A 93 13.18 -21.94 -12.21
N LEU A 94 13.26 -21.20 -11.13
CA LEU A 94 12.08 -20.96 -10.32
C LEU A 94 11.17 -20.03 -11.08
N GLU A 95 9.96 -20.49 -11.35
CA GLU A 95 9.00 -19.64 -12.02
C GLU A 95 8.55 -18.54 -11.09
N PRO A 96 8.55 -17.28 -11.57
CA PRO A 96 8.06 -16.21 -10.74
C PRO A 96 6.57 -16.42 -10.49
N GLN A 97 6.19 -16.15 -9.27
CA GLN A 97 4.80 -16.21 -8.89
C GLN A 97 4.12 -15.01 -9.47
N SER A 98 3.17 -15.20 -10.35
CA SER A 98 2.42 -14.06 -10.83
C SER A 98 1.28 -13.77 -9.86
N ALA A 99 1.10 -12.54 -9.59
CA ALA A 99 0.04 -12.11 -8.69
C ALA A 99 -1.33 -12.22 -9.35
#